data_fc83716870c498777612d1c2f7dfea62
#
_entry.id   fc83716870c498777612d1c2f7dfea62
#
_cell.length_a   1.000
_cell.length_b   1.000
_cell.length_c   1.000
_cell.angle_alpha   90.00
_cell.angle_beta   90.00
_cell.angle_gamma   90.00
#
_symmetry.space_group_name_H-M   'P 1'
#
loop_
_entity.id
_entity.type
_entity.pdbx_description
1 polymer ?
#
loop_
_entity_poly.entity_id
_entity_poly.type
_entity_poly.pdbx_seq_one_letter_code
_entity_poly.pdbx_strand_id
1 'polypeptide(L)'
;IKSPPPIESIALGAIAMTPGVKIKDILSKGLAIRLFNRREQKHFWHPIFHKGQTWPTENPFKLILQASKNNQKTFEIIIGETKRGREYDVIFENGLPKLSEIQSEEETIKWEKNPLKIVLKNESYLGEDNLTLFFSITKKADLLVKCFDIKDEFLGEHNLGNIF
;
A
#
# COMPACT_ATOMS: atom_id res chain seq x y z
N ILE A 1 -21.57 -39.94 20.59
CA ILE A 1 -20.60 -38.86 20.38
C ILE A 1 -21.39 -37.63 20.05
N LYS A 2 -21.20 -36.64 20.85
CA LYS A 2 -21.81 -35.34 20.56
C LYS A 2 -21.15 -34.68 19.37
N SER A 3 -21.95 -34.27 18.44
CA SER A 3 -21.45 -33.33 17.41
C SER A 3 -20.88 -32.12 18.10
N PRO A 4 -19.65 -31.75 17.83
CA PRO A 4 -19.16 -30.47 18.32
C PRO A 4 -20.07 -29.36 17.80
N PRO A 5 -20.33 -28.34 18.60
CA PRO A 5 -21.02 -27.16 18.10
C PRO A 5 -20.27 -26.62 16.89
N PRO A 6 -20.93 -25.79 16.08
CA PRO A 6 -20.28 -25.26 14.88
C PRO A 6 -18.90 -24.71 15.19
N ILE A 7 -17.90 -25.23 14.53
CA ILE A 7 -16.48 -24.89 14.75
C ILE A 7 -16.27 -23.38 14.68
N GLU A 8 -16.98 -22.72 13.80
CA GLU A 8 -16.89 -21.29 13.58
C GLU A 8 -17.26 -20.43 14.78
N SER A 9 -18.37 -20.74 15.45
CA SER A 9 -18.82 -19.95 16.59
C SER A 9 -17.93 -20.19 17.82
N ILE A 10 -17.36 -21.36 17.99
CA ILE A 10 -16.41 -21.65 19.06
C ILE A 10 -15.06 -21.01 18.76
N ALA A 11 -14.56 -21.13 17.55
CA ALA A 11 -13.27 -20.56 17.15
C ALA A 11 -13.26 -19.03 17.30
N LEU A 12 -14.31 -18.36 16.88
CA LEU A 12 -14.43 -16.91 17.04
C LEU A 12 -14.48 -16.49 18.52
N GLY A 13 -15.26 -17.17 19.32
CA GLY A 13 -15.33 -16.90 20.76
C GLY A 13 -14.01 -17.15 21.48
N ALA A 14 -13.33 -18.25 21.17
CA ALA A 14 -12.05 -18.61 21.75
C ALA A 14 -10.94 -17.60 21.35
N ILE A 15 -10.89 -17.19 20.09
CA ILE A 15 -9.93 -16.20 19.61
C ILE A 15 -10.13 -14.85 20.29
N ALA A 16 -11.36 -14.38 20.41
CA ALA A 16 -11.68 -13.11 21.04
C ALA A 16 -11.34 -13.05 22.53
N MET A 17 -11.36 -14.20 23.21
CA MET A 17 -11.12 -14.30 24.65
C MET A 17 -9.70 -14.74 25.01
N THR A 18 -8.90 -15.20 24.07
CA THR A 18 -7.53 -15.64 24.33
C THR A 18 -6.59 -14.44 24.45
N PRO A 19 -5.91 -14.26 25.62
CA PRO A 19 -4.95 -13.18 25.78
C PRO A 19 -3.79 -13.29 24.77
N GLY A 20 -3.38 -12.18 24.20
CA GLY A 20 -2.24 -12.09 23.27
C GLY A 20 -2.52 -12.47 21.82
N VAL A 21 -3.74 -12.89 21.50
CA VAL A 21 -4.13 -13.11 20.10
C VAL A 21 -4.38 -11.77 19.44
N LYS A 22 -3.64 -11.49 18.36
CA LYS A 22 -3.83 -10.30 17.54
C LYS A 22 -4.83 -10.62 16.43
N ILE A 23 -5.95 -9.90 16.43
CA ILE A 23 -6.91 -9.94 15.32
C ILE A 23 -6.41 -8.98 14.25
N LYS A 24 -6.20 -9.52 13.03
CA LYS A 24 -5.82 -8.74 11.86
C LYS A 24 -6.96 -8.75 10.86
N ASP A 25 -7.14 -7.61 10.24
CA ASP A 25 -8.06 -7.44 9.13
C ASP A 25 -7.31 -7.52 7.80
N ILE A 26 -8.04 -7.54 6.70
CA ILE A 26 -7.47 -7.55 5.35
C ILE A 26 -7.88 -6.30 4.60
N LEU A 27 -6.99 -5.82 3.73
CA LEU A 27 -7.27 -4.68 2.87
C LEU A 27 -8.28 -5.04 1.79
N SER A 28 -9.34 -4.25 1.67
CA SER A 28 -10.34 -4.38 0.61
C SER A 28 -9.91 -3.77 -0.72
N LYS A 29 -8.85 -2.99 -0.72
CA LYS A 29 -8.30 -2.29 -1.88
C LYS A 29 -6.79 -2.17 -1.79
N GLY A 30 -6.12 -2.00 -2.92
CA GLY A 30 -4.69 -1.70 -2.98
C GLY A 30 -4.42 -0.22 -2.74
N LEU A 31 -3.23 0.08 -2.22
CA LEU A 31 -2.71 1.44 -2.07
C LEU A 31 -1.44 1.60 -2.88
N ALA A 32 -1.30 2.73 -3.55
CA ALA A 32 -0.17 3.01 -4.43
C ALA A 32 0.34 4.44 -4.25
N ILE A 33 1.58 4.67 -4.60
CA ILE A 33 2.21 5.99 -4.68
C ILE A 33 2.46 6.36 -6.13
N ARG A 34 2.24 7.62 -6.49
CA ARG A 34 2.55 8.12 -7.83
C ARG A 34 4.02 8.46 -7.95
N LEU A 35 4.71 7.84 -8.89
CA LEU A 35 6.11 8.08 -9.20
C LEU A 35 6.27 8.58 -10.64
N PHE A 36 7.43 9.15 -10.95
CA PHE A 36 7.76 9.61 -12.28
C PHE A 36 8.80 8.70 -12.93
N ASN A 37 8.46 8.16 -14.11
CA ASN A 37 9.39 7.38 -14.91
C ASN A 37 10.14 8.30 -15.88
N ARG A 38 11.45 8.47 -15.66
CA ARG A 38 12.30 9.35 -16.47
C ARG A 38 12.48 8.86 -17.91
N ARG A 39 12.52 7.55 -18.13
CA ARG A 39 12.71 6.98 -19.48
C ARG A 39 11.49 7.23 -20.35
N GLU A 40 10.31 7.04 -19.79
CA GLU A 40 9.04 7.20 -20.50
C GLU A 40 8.47 8.62 -20.39
N GLN A 41 9.05 9.47 -19.55
CA GLN A 41 8.61 10.86 -19.29
C GLN A 41 7.15 10.94 -18.86
N LYS A 42 6.71 9.99 -18.04
CA LYS A 42 5.34 9.95 -17.52
C LYS A 42 5.27 9.45 -16.09
N HIS A 43 4.17 9.80 -15.44
CA HIS A 43 3.85 9.28 -14.11
C HIS A 43 3.29 7.86 -14.19
N PHE A 44 3.54 7.08 -13.14
CA PHE A 44 2.96 5.74 -12.96
C PHE A 44 2.67 5.51 -11.47
N TRP A 45 1.80 4.54 -11.19
CA TRP A 45 1.46 4.14 -9.84
C TRP A 45 2.27 2.93 -9.41
N HIS A 46 3.02 3.10 -8.33
CA HIS A 46 3.80 2.01 -7.72
C HIS A 46 3.02 1.45 -6.53
N PRO A 47 2.70 0.14 -6.48
CA PRO A 47 1.97 -0.44 -5.37
C PRO A 47 2.78 -0.39 -4.08
N ILE A 48 2.13 0.01 -2.98
CA ILE A 48 2.67 -0.01 -1.62
C ILE A 48 2.09 -1.21 -0.87
N PHE A 49 0.78 -1.32 -0.86
CA PHE A 49 0.03 -2.42 -0.25
C PHE A 49 -0.94 -3.01 -1.24
N HIS A 50 -1.06 -4.34 -1.21
CA HIS A 50 -1.94 -5.07 -2.11
C HIS A 50 -3.29 -5.38 -1.45
N LYS A 51 -4.35 -5.45 -2.26
CA LYS A 51 -5.65 -5.97 -1.82
C LYS A 51 -5.47 -7.38 -1.22
N GLY A 52 -6.10 -7.61 -0.08
CA GLY A 52 -6.00 -8.89 0.64
C GLY A 52 -4.83 -8.96 1.63
N GLN A 53 -3.94 -7.98 1.64
CA GLN A 53 -2.87 -7.90 2.62
C GLN A 53 -3.44 -7.59 4.00
N THR A 54 -2.87 -8.18 5.04
CA THR A 54 -3.31 -7.95 6.43
C THR A 54 -2.86 -6.60 6.97
N TRP A 55 -3.69 -6.00 7.82
CA TRP A 55 -3.35 -4.81 8.59
C TRP A 55 -3.85 -4.94 10.04
N PRO A 56 -3.30 -4.26 11.04
CA PRO A 56 -2.16 -3.35 10.96
C PRO A 56 -0.89 -4.03 10.46
N THR A 57 0.01 -3.25 9.85
CA THR A 57 1.27 -3.78 9.32
C THR A 57 2.24 -4.14 10.44
N GLU A 58 2.87 -5.29 10.36
CA GLU A 58 3.93 -5.69 11.29
C GLU A 58 5.27 -5.05 10.91
N ASN A 59 5.57 -5.08 9.61
CA ASN A 59 6.79 -4.50 9.05
C ASN A 59 6.43 -3.37 8.09
N PRO A 60 7.02 -2.18 8.22
CA PRO A 60 6.76 -1.10 7.30
C PRO A 60 7.29 -1.44 5.90
N PHE A 61 6.60 -0.92 4.89
CA PHE A 61 7.05 -1.00 3.50
C PHE A 61 8.07 0.10 3.23
N LYS A 62 9.28 -0.30 2.85
CA LYS A 62 10.38 0.63 2.56
C LYS A 62 10.40 0.98 1.08
N LEU A 63 10.48 2.26 0.77
CA LEU A 63 10.65 2.77 -0.57
C LEU A 63 11.74 3.83 -0.59
N ILE A 64 12.68 3.71 -1.53
CA ILE A 64 13.74 4.70 -1.72
C ILE A 64 13.42 5.49 -2.98
N LEU A 65 13.35 6.80 -2.85
CA LEU A 65 13.09 7.72 -3.96
C LEU A 65 14.38 8.37 -4.44
N GLN A 66 14.50 8.45 -5.76
CA GLN A 66 15.58 9.16 -6.44
C GLN A 66 15.09 10.52 -6.92
N ALA A 67 15.99 11.48 -7.02
CA ALA A 67 15.67 12.76 -7.61
C ALA A 67 15.35 12.60 -9.12
N SER A 68 14.26 13.22 -9.55
CA SER A 68 13.85 13.25 -10.96
C SER A 68 14.53 14.36 -11.77
N LYS A 69 15.17 15.30 -11.09
CA LYS A 69 15.90 16.43 -11.67
C LYS A 69 17.06 16.85 -10.77
N ASN A 70 18.02 17.59 -11.33
CA ASN A 70 19.08 18.19 -10.52
C ASN A 70 18.53 19.30 -9.62
N ASN A 71 19.18 19.50 -8.48
CA ASN A 71 18.84 20.52 -7.49
C ASN A 71 17.42 20.34 -6.91
N GLN A 72 16.92 19.11 -6.88
CA GLN A 72 15.62 18.83 -6.30
C GLN A 72 15.71 18.84 -4.77
N LYS A 73 14.91 19.67 -4.13
CA LYS A 73 14.75 19.71 -2.66
C LYS A 73 13.41 19.21 -2.19
N THR A 74 12.38 19.31 -3.04
CA THR A 74 11.00 19.00 -2.67
C THR A 74 10.54 17.74 -3.36
N PHE A 75 9.95 16.83 -2.57
CA PHE A 75 9.31 15.61 -3.04
C PHE A 75 7.83 15.64 -2.70
N GLU A 76 6.98 15.37 -3.68
CA GLU A 76 5.54 15.21 -3.47
C GLU A 76 5.18 13.75 -3.32
N ILE A 77 4.47 13.45 -2.23
CA ILE A 77 3.92 12.12 -1.95
C ILE A 77 2.44 12.14 -2.27
N ILE A 78 2.07 11.44 -3.33
CA ILE A 78 0.68 11.35 -3.81
C ILE A 78 0.24 9.90 -3.72
N ILE A 79 -0.81 9.64 -2.93
CA ILE A 79 -1.37 8.31 -2.71
C ILE A 79 -2.61 8.11 -3.56
N GLY A 80 -2.80 6.90 -4.00
CA GLY A 80 -3.98 6.46 -4.73
C GLY A 80 -4.49 5.11 -4.27
N GLU A 81 -5.74 4.83 -4.58
CA GLU A 81 -6.40 3.56 -4.31
C GLU A 81 -6.64 2.81 -5.60
N THR A 82 -6.34 1.51 -5.59
CA THR A 82 -6.66 0.63 -6.71
C THR A 82 -8.04 0.03 -6.50
N LYS A 83 -9.00 0.38 -7.34
CA LYS A 83 -10.42 -0.02 -7.17
C LYS A 83 -10.74 -1.43 -7.62
N ARG A 84 -9.97 -2.01 -8.53
CA ARG A 84 -10.25 -3.33 -9.07
C ARG A 84 -9.10 -4.28 -8.83
N GLY A 85 -9.44 -5.46 -8.29
CA GLY A 85 -8.53 -6.59 -8.28
C GLY A 85 -8.63 -7.37 -9.60
N ARG A 86 -7.85 -8.43 -9.69
CA ARG A 86 -7.97 -9.37 -10.80
C ARG A 86 -9.36 -9.98 -10.79
N GLU A 87 -10.11 -9.81 -11.88
CA GLU A 87 -11.38 -10.45 -12.09
C GLU A 87 -11.16 -11.67 -13.00
N TYR A 88 -11.83 -12.77 -12.66
CA TYR A 88 -11.80 -13.99 -13.46
C TYR A 88 -13.19 -14.27 -13.98
N ASP A 89 -13.28 -14.65 -15.24
CA ASP A 89 -14.50 -15.14 -15.84
C ASP A 89 -14.36 -16.63 -16.17
N VAL A 90 -15.49 -17.33 -16.16
CA VAL A 90 -15.54 -18.73 -16.57
C VAL A 90 -15.89 -18.79 -18.05
N ILE A 91 -14.92 -19.22 -18.85
CA ILE A 91 -15.14 -19.50 -20.27
C ILE A 91 -15.18 -21.00 -20.50
N PHE A 92 -15.93 -21.44 -21.52
CA PHE A 92 -15.97 -22.83 -21.93
C PHE A 92 -15.12 -23.02 -23.17
N GLU A 93 -14.11 -23.87 -23.06
CA GLU A 93 -13.25 -24.26 -24.17
C GLU A 93 -13.40 -25.77 -24.38
N ASN A 94 -13.81 -26.18 -25.59
CA ASN A 94 -14.12 -27.59 -25.89
C ASN A 94 -15.14 -28.24 -24.92
N GLY A 95 -16.11 -27.47 -24.46
CA GLY A 95 -17.12 -27.94 -23.50
C GLY A 95 -16.66 -28.03 -22.05
N LEU A 96 -15.40 -27.69 -21.74
CA LEU A 96 -14.83 -27.71 -20.41
C LEU A 96 -14.74 -26.28 -19.84
N PRO A 97 -15.08 -26.06 -18.54
CA PRO A 97 -14.93 -24.77 -17.91
C PRO A 97 -13.46 -24.44 -17.70
N LYS A 98 -13.06 -23.22 -18.06
CA LYS A 98 -11.74 -22.66 -17.86
C LYS A 98 -11.84 -21.29 -17.27
N LEU A 99 -10.99 -21.00 -16.27
CA LEU A 99 -10.85 -19.64 -15.71
C LEU A 99 -10.03 -18.79 -16.66
N SER A 100 -10.61 -17.69 -17.11
CA SER A 100 -9.92 -16.68 -17.90
C SER A 100 -9.76 -15.42 -17.05
N GLU A 101 -8.53 -14.92 -16.97
CA GLU A 101 -8.27 -13.63 -16.35
C GLU A 101 -8.79 -12.53 -17.28
N ILE A 102 -9.78 -11.76 -16.81
CA ILE A 102 -10.20 -10.56 -17.49
C ILE A 102 -9.17 -9.50 -17.13
N GLN A 103 -8.45 -9.00 -18.13
CA GLN A 103 -7.63 -7.81 -17.99
C GLN A 103 -8.56 -6.61 -17.78
N SER A 104 -9.02 -6.42 -16.56
CA SER A 104 -9.57 -5.14 -16.17
C SER A 104 -8.38 -4.22 -15.94
N GLU A 105 -8.32 -3.11 -16.66
CA GLU A 105 -7.38 -2.05 -16.35
C GLU A 105 -7.57 -1.67 -14.88
N GLU A 106 -6.54 -1.88 -14.06
CA GLU A 106 -6.55 -1.44 -12.67
C GLU A 106 -6.62 0.07 -12.68
N GLU A 107 -7.77 0.61 -12.36
CA GLU A 107 -7.96 2.04 -12.23
C GLU A 107 -7.49 2.49 -10.84
N THR A 108 -6.41 3.24 -10.79
CA THR A 108 -5.94 3.87 -9.56
C THR A 108 -6.50 5.28 -9.45
N ILE A 109 -7.25 5.50 -8.38
CA ILE A 109 -7.87 6.79 -8.09
C ILE A 109 -7.03 7.51 -7.06
N LYS A 110 -6.61 8.73 -7.41
CA LYS A 110 -5.90 9.61 -6.49
C LYS A 110 -6.78 9.95 -5.29
N TRP A 111 -6.19 9.91 -4.09
CA TRP A 111 -6.86 10.46 -2.91
C TRP A 111 -7.04 11.97 -3.06
N GLU A 112 -8.20 12.47 -2.65
CA GLU A 112 -8.57 13.88 -2.79
C GLU A 112 -7.78 14.83 -1.88
N LYS A 113 -6.98 14.29 -0.97
CA LYS A 113 -6.15 15.09 -0.05
C LYS A 113 -4.99 15.74 -0.80
N ASN A 114 -4.61 16.91 -0.36
CA ASN A 114 -3.44 17.62 -0.86
C ASN A 114 -2.19 16.73 -0.76
N PRO A 115 -1.34 16.72 -1.79
CA PRO A 115 -0.11 15.95 -1.75
C PRO A 115 0.76 16.40 -0.58
N LEU A 116 1.36 15.42 0.11
CA LEU A 116 2.36 15.70 1.12
C LEU A 116 3.65 16.18 0.46
N LYS A 117 4.16 17.33 0.86
CA LYS A 117 5.45 17.85 0.40
C LYS A 117 6.52 17.63 1.45
N ILE A 118 7.61 16.99 1.06
CA ILE A 118 8.78 16.77 1.91
C ILE A 118 9.92 17.60 1.34
N VAL A 119 10.50 18.45 2.19
CA VAL A 119 11.62 19.32 1.82
C VAL A 119 12.90 18.78 2.44
N LEU A 120 13.91 18.53 1.61
CA LEU A 120 15.23 18.11 2.06
C LEU A 120 16.07 19.33 2.46
N LYS A 121 17.02 19.12 3.38
CA LYS A 121 17.97 20.16 3.78
C LYS A 121 18.96 20.52 2.66
N ASN A 122 19.37 19.50 1.91
CA ASN A 122 20.34 19.64 0.82
C ASN A 122 19.68 19.33 -0.51
N GLU A 123 20.20 19.96 -1.57
CA GLU A 123 19.79 19.67 -2.93
C GLU A 123 20.22 18.26 -3.36
N SER A 124 19.39 17.63 -4.16
CA SER A 124 19.62 16.29 -4.69
C SER A 124 20.03 16.34 -6.15
N TYR A 125 20.81 15.38 -6.57
CA TYR A 125 21.20 15.22 -7.95
C TYR A 125 20.42 14.14 -8.66
N LEU A 126 20.22 14.33 -9.95
CA LEU A 126 19.46 13.41 -10.80
C LEU A 126 19.96 11.96 -10.66
N GLY A 127 19.05 11.05 -10.32
CA GLY A 127 19.33 9.62 -10.22
C GLY A 127 20.00 9.16 -8.94
N GLU A 128 20.31 10.07 -8.01
CA GLU A 128 20.81 9.70 -6.69
C GLU A 128 19.66 9.36 -5.74
N ASP A 129 19.90 8.38 -4.86
CA ASP A 129 18.98 8.06 -3.78
C ASP A 129 18.95 9.20 -2.78
N ASN A 130 17.79 9.71 -2.45
CA ASN A 130 17.69 10.93 -1.66
C ASN A 130 16.72 10.89 -0.51
N LEU A 131 15.67 10.08 -0.62
CA LEU A 131 14.60 10.03 0.36
C LEU A 131 14.21 8.58 0.59
N THR A 132 14.19 8.19 1.86
CA THR A 132 13.70 6.87 2.27
C THR A 132 12.37 7.03 2.98
N LEU A 133 11.37 6.31 2.51
CA LEU A 133 10.02 6.30 3.06
C LEU A 133 9.71 4.94 3.67
N PHE A 134 9.08 4.95 4.84
CA PHE A 134 8.54 3.75 5.47
C PHE A 134 7.04 3.93 5.67
N PHE A 135 6.26 3.13 4.94
CA PHE A 135 4.80 3.14 5.02
C PHE A 135 4.29 2.06 5.96
N SER A 136 3.31 2.40 6.77
CA SER A 136 2.63 1.45 7.66
C SER A 136 1.16 1.82 7.82
N ILE A 137 0.34 0.82 8.16
CA ILE A 137 -1.07 1.01 8.48
C ILE A 137 -1.26 0.72 9.96
N THR A 138 -1.82 1.66 10.69
CA THR A 138 -2.06 1.56 12.13
C THR A 138 -3.30 0.75 12.48
N LYS A 139 -3.46 0.42 13.76
CA LYS A 139 -4.69 -0.22 14.28
C LYS A 139 -5.95 0.61 14.05
N LYS A 140 -5.82 1.92 13.88
CA LYS A 140 -6.91 2.85 13.55
C LYS A 140 -7.16 2.97 12.05
N ALA A 141 -6.51 2.14 11.24
CA ALA A 141 -6.59 2.16 9.79
C ALA A 141 -6.05 3.46 9.14
N ASP A 142 -5.10 4.11 9.77
CA ASP A 142 -4.41 5.27 9.22
C ASP A 142 -3.14 4.85 8.49
N LEU A 143 -2.93 5.38 7.29
CA LEU A 143 -1.69 5.22 6.55
C LEU A 143 -0.67 6.25 7.03
N LEU A 144 0.41 5.77 7.63
CA LEU A 144 1.51 6.60 8.10
C LEU A 144 2.73 6.44 7.19
N VAL A 145 3.49 7.51 7.07
CA VAL A 145 4.79 7.50 6.42
C VAL A 145 5.84 8.15 7.31
N LYS A 146 6.96 7.45 7.53
CA LYS A 146 8.16 8.00 8.14
C LYS A 146 9.18 8.31 7.06
N CYS A 147 9.75 9.50 7.10
CA CYS A 147 10.67 10.00 6.09
C CYS A 147 12.07 10.17 6.67
N PHE A 148 13.05 9.68 5.93
CA PHE A 148 14.47 9.80 6.27
C PHE A 148 15.26 10.30 5.07
N ASP A 149 16.30 11.08 5.31
CA ASP A 149 17.23 11.43 4.25
C ASP A 149 18.21 10.28 3.96
N ILE A 150 19.12 10.47 3.00
CA ILE A 150 20.10 9.44 2.62
C ILE A 150 21.10 9.10 3.75
N LYS A 151 21.28 10.00 4.73
CA LYS A 151 22.13 9.79 5.90
C LYS A 151 21.34 9.20 7.09
N ASP A 152 20.14 8.68 6.84
CA ASP A 152 19.24 8.15 7.85
C ASP A 152 18.81 9.18 8.92
N GLU A 153 18.86 10.47 8.59
CA GLU A 153 18.34 11.52 9.44
C GLU A 153 16.80 11.57 9.31
N PHE A 154 16.10 11.51 10.44
CA PHE A 154 14.65 11.55 10.49
C PHE A 154 14.13 12.93 10.06
N LEU A 155 13.30 12.95 9.03
CA LEU A 155 12.70 14.17 8.49
C LEU A 155 11.27 14.41 8.97
N GLY A 156 10.59 13.42 9.46
CA GLY A 156 9.22 13.54 9.98
C GLY A 156 8.38 12.29 9.79
N GLU A 157 7.27 12.26 10.52
CA GLU A 157 6.22 11.26 10.38
C GLU A 157 4.91 11.97 10.03
N HIS A 158 4.18 11.44 9.04
CA HIS A 158 2.96 12.05 8.54
C HIS A 158 1.85 11.02 8.43
N ASN A 159 0.64 11.44 8.81
CA ASN A 159 -0.57 10.68 8.58
C ASN A 159 -1.14 11.08 7.21
N LEU A 160 -1.14 10.15 6.27
CA LEU A 160 -1.61 10.39 4.90
C LEU A 160 -3.13 10.25 4.76
N GLY A 161 -3.77 9.64 5.72
CA GLY A 161 -5.21 9.48 5.75
C GLY A 161 -5.66 8.10 6.20
N ASN A 162 -6.97 7.97 6.40
CA ASN A 162 -7.60 6.72 6.75
C ASN A 162 -7.86 5.89 5.49
N ILE A 163 -7.68 4.57 5.59
CA ILE A 163 -7.87 3.65 4.44
C ILE A 163 -9.33 3.32 4.14
N PHE A 164 -10.25 3.75 4.97
CA PHE A 164 -11.70 3.60 4.76
C PHE A 164 -12.33 4.83 4.14
#